data_18ee930f25db966c46627de499cfea3c
#
_entry.id   18ee930f25db966c46627de499cfea3c
#
_cell.length_a   1.000
_cell.length_b   1.000
_cell.length_c   1.000
_cell.angle_alpha   90.00
_cell.angle_beta   90.00
_cell.angle_gamma   90.00
#
_symmetry.space_group_name_H-M   'P 1'
#
loop_
_entity.id
_entity.type
_entity.pdbx_description
1 polymer ?
#
loop_
_entity_poly.entity_id
_entity_poly.type
_entity_poly.pdbx_seq_one_letter_code
_entity_poly.pdbx_strand_id
1 'polypeptide(L)' 'MKLVSKVVHVPYSVSQDEDGVWCASAQLGAGVGAVGDGPTEEAAVDDLRAALEALLAETGPPPELTLTLDVA' A
#
# COMPACT_ATOMS: atom_id res chain seq x y z
N MET A 1 30.02 6.85 0.26
CA MET A 1 28.72 6.98 -0.39
C MET A 1 27.61 7.01 0.64
N LYS A 2 26.65 7.85 0.42
CA LYS A 2 25.57 8.03 1.37
C LYS A 2 24.31 7.34 0.89
N LEU A 3 23.73 6.50 1.74
CA LEU A 3 22.45 5.88 1.45
C LEU A 3 21.34 6.83 1.81
N VAL A 4 20.40 6.99 0.92
CA VAL A 4 19.23 7.82 1.17
C VAL A 4 18.05 6.92 1.38
N SER A 5 17.48 7.00 2.58
CA SER A 5 16.29 6.25 2.93
C SER A 5 15.10 7.18 2.74
N LYS A 6 14.11 6.71 2.02
CA LYS A 6 12.92 7.50 1.75
C LYS A 6 11.70 6.84 2.39
N VAL A 7 10.99 7.61 3.19
CA VAL A 7 9.76 7.15 3.81
C VAL A 7 8.58 7.77 3.08
N VAL A 8 7.68 6.94 2.61
CA VAL A 8 6.48 7.40 1.91
C VAL A 8 5.27 7.08 2.77
N HIS A 9 4.49 8.10 3.07
CA HIS A 9 3.25 7.95 3.81
C HIS A 9 2.09 7.91 2.83
N VAL A 10 1.36 6.82 2.83
CA VAL A 10 0.24 6.63 1.91
C VAL A 10 -1.04 6.45 2.72
N PRO A 11 -1.99 7.39 2.62
CA PRO A 11 -3.28 7.21 3.28
C PRO A 11 -4.04 6.08 2.61
N TYR A 12 -4.70 5.26 3.41
CA TYR A 12 -5.49 4.17 2.87
C TYR A 12 -6.80 4.03 3.65
N SER A 13 -7.77 3.39 3.04
CA SER A 13 -9.03 3.09 3.68
C SER A 13 -9.28 1.59 3.67
N VAL A 14 -9.99 1.12 4.69
CA VAL A 14 -10.27 -0.29 4.87
C VAL A 14 -11.77 -0.46 5.09
N SER A 15 -12.36 -1.46 4.45
CA SER A 15 -13.76 -1.78 4.65
C SER A 15 -13.96 -3.29 4.55
N GLN A 16 -15.05 -3.78 5.11
CA GLN A 16 -15.40 -5.17 5.05
C GLN A 16 -16.68 -5.31 4.23
N ASP A 17 -16.71 -6.26 3.29
CA ASP A 17 -17.91 -6.46 2.48
C ASP A 17 -18.90 -7.41 3.18
N GLU A 18 -20.01 -7.70 2.50
CA GLU A 18 -21.06 -8.53 3.05
C GLU A 18 -20.62 -9.97 3.30
N ASP A 19 -19.63 -10.43 2.58
CA ASP A 19 -19.13 -11.80 2.71
C ASP A 19 -18.04 -11.91 3.77
N GLY A 20 -17.71 -10.83 4.42
CA GLY A 20 -16.68 -10.82 5.45
C GLY A 20 -15.27 -10.63 4.91
N VAL A 21 -15.13 -10.33 3.63
CA VAL A 21 -13.81 -10.08 3.03
C VAL A 21 -13.41 -8.63 3.31
N TRP A 22 -12.21 -8.46 3.79
CA TRP A 22 -11.67 -7.14 4.05
C TRP A 22 -10.98 -6.61 2.79
N CYS A 23 -11.22 -5.34 2.50
CA CYS A 23 -10.63 -4.66 1.36
C CYS A 23 -9.92 -3.41 1.82
N ALA A 24 -8.69 -3.22 1.36
CA ALA A 24 -7.92 -2.02 1.63
C ALA A 24 -7.59 -1.36 0.29
N SER A 25 -7.64 -0.04 0.25
CA SER A 25 -7.32 0.68 -0.97
C SER A 25 -6.54 1.94 -0.65
N ALA A 26 -5.69 2.33 -1.58
CA ALA A 26 -4.88 3.53 -1.44
C ALA A 26 -4.67 4.15 -2.80
N GLN A 27 -4.44 5.46 -2.82
CA GLN A 27 -4.12 6.19 -4.04
C GLN A 27 -2.78 6.90 -3.88
N LEU A 28 -1.91 6.72 -4.86
CA LEU A 28 -0.60 7.35 -4.85
C LEU A 28 -0.62 8.69 -5.57
N GLY A 29 -1.59 8.89 -6.46
CA GLY A 29 -1.73 10.10 -7.21
C GLY A 29 -2.92 10.01 -8.14
N ALA A 30 -3.11 10.97 -9.01
CA ALA A 30 -4.24 11.00 -9.93
C ALA A 30 -4.21 9.78 -10.85
N GLY A 31 -5.22 8.94 -10.73
CA GLY A 31 -5.34 7.76 -11.59
C GLY A 31 -4.40 6.62 -11.24
N VAL A 32 -3.66 6.73 -10.14
CA VAL A 32 -2.74 5.67 -9.72
C VAL A 32 -3.11 5.22 -8.32
N GLY A 33 -3.43 3.94 -8.17
CA GLY A 33 -3.81 3.40 -6.89
C GLY A 33 -3.60 1.89 -6.84
N ALA A 34 -3.88 1.32 -5.69
CA ALA A 34 -3.76 -0.11 -5.46
C ALA A 34 -4.84 -0.57 -4.51
N VAL A 35 -5.17 -1.84 -4.59
CA VAL A 35 -6.14 -2.48 -3.70
C VAL A 35 -5.56 -3.79 -3.20
N GLY A 36 -5.94 -4.14 -1.97
CA GLY A 36 -5.62 -5.43 -1.41
C GLY A 36 -6.85 -6.00 -0.71
N ASP A 37 -6.90 -7.30 -0.56
CA ASP A 37 -8.00 -7.93 0.14
C ASP A 37 -7.50 -9.12 0.96
N GLY A 38 -8.32 -9.57 1.88
CA GLY A 38 -7.96 -10.69 2.73
C GLY A 38 -9.06 -11.04 3.70
N PRO A 39 -8.90 -12.17 4.41
CA PRO A 39 -9.90 -12.62 5.39
C PRO A 39 -9.90 -11.80 6.68
N THR A 40 -8.88 -10.97 6.87
CA THR A 40 -8.80 -10.09 8.02
C THR A 40 -8.34 -8.73 7.56
N GLU A 41 -8.54 -7.71 8.41
CA GLU A 41 -8.07 -6.37 8.11
C GLU A 41 -6.55 -6.37 7.88
N GLU A 42 -5.82 -7.06 8.74
CA GLU A 42 -4.37 -7.15 8.64
C GLU A 42 -3.93 -7.78 7.32
N ALA A 43 -4.60 -8.87 6.91
CA ALA A 43 -4.28 -9.53 5.66
C ALA A 43 -4.54 -8.62 4.46
N ALA A 44 -5.62 -7.85 4.49
CA ALA A 44 -5.93 -6.91 3.43
C ALA A 44 -4.87 -5.81 3.33
N VAL A 45 -4.43 -5.30 4.48
CA VAL A 45 -3.40 -4.26 4.51
C VAL A 45 -2.06 -4.81 4.01
N ASP A 46 -1.72 -6.03 4.38
CA ASP A 46 -0.49 -6.66 3.92
C ASP A 46 -0.50 -6.84 2.40
N ASP A 47 -1.65 -7.24 1.86
CA ASP A 47 -1.81 -7.40 0.42
C ASP A 47 -1.70 -6.05 -0.29
N LEU A 48 -2.31 -5.03 0.29
CA LEU A 48 -2.21 -3.67 -0.24
C LEU A 48 -0.76 -3.19 -0.25
N ARG A 49 -0.02 -3.46 0.82
CA ARG A 49 1.38 -3.07 0.91
C ARG A 49 2.20 -3.73 -0.20
N ALA A 50 1.98 -5.02 -0.43
CA ALA A 50 2.69 -5.74 -1.48
C ALA A 50 2.38 -5.15 -2.86
N ALA A 51 1.12 -4.79 -3.11
CA ALA A 51 0.71 -4.17 -4.36
C ALA A 51 1.37 -2.81 -4.56
N LEU A 52 1.44 -2.01 -3.50
CA LEU A 52 2.07 -0.70 -3.57
C LEU A 52 3.58 -0.82 -3.82
N GLU A 53 4.23 -1.77 -3.16
CA GLU A 53 5.65 -1.99 -3.36
C GLU A 53 5.96 -2.41 -4.80
N ALA A 54 5.13 -3.29 -5.38
CA ALA A 54 5.29 -3.69 -6.75
C ALA A 54 5.08 -2.51 -7.71
N LEU A 55 4.10 -1.67 -7.43
CA LEU A 55 3.81 -0.51 -8.25
C LEU A 55 4.97 0.50 -8.22
N LEU A 56 5.53 0.73 -7.04
CA LEU A 56 6.66 1.65 -6.90
C LEU A 56 7.92 1.10 -7.55
N ALA A 57 8.08 -0.21 -7.55
CA ALA A 57 9.23 -0.85 -8.19
C ALA A 57 9.24 -0.64 -9.70
N GLU A 58 8.07 -0.54 -10.31
CA GLU A 58 7.96 -0.34 -11.77
C GLU A 58 8.46 1.02 -12.21
N THR A 59 8.48 1.99 -11.33
CA THR A 59 8.92 3.34 -11.68
C THR A 59 10.40 3.59 -11.41
N GLY A 60 11.14 2.52 -11.11
CA GLY A 60 12.54 2.63 -10.77
C GLY A 60 12.71 2.77 -9.26
N PRO A 61 12.89 1.67 -8.56
CA PRO A 61 12.90 1.71 -7.11
C PRO A 61 14.12 2.47 -6.57
N PRO A 62 13.93 3.26 -5.52
CA PRO A 62 15.06 3.86 -4.83
C PRO A 62 15.83 2.76 -4.11
N PRO A 63 17.10 2.99 -3.77
CA PRO A 63 17.91 2.01 -3.06
C PRO A 63 17.28 1.52 -1.78
N GLU A 64 16.59 2.41 -1.08
CA GLU A 64 15.87 2.05 0.13
C GLU A 64 14.56 2.82 0.18
N LEU A 65 13.49 2.10 0.37
CA LEU A 65 12.17 2.69 0.46
C LEU A 65 11.41 2.05 1.60
N THR A 66 10.98 2.87 2.55
CA THR A 66 10.12 2.42 3.62
C THR A 66 8.72 2.94 3.35
N LEU A 67 7.77 2.05 3.24
CA LEU A 67 6.39 2.39 2.97
C LEU A 67 5.61 2.36 4.26
N THR A 68 4.97 3.47 4.60
CA THR A 68 4.12 3.57 5.78
C THR A 68 2.69 3.82 5.32
N LEU A 69 1.78 2.97 5.77
CA LEU A 69 0.37 3.10 5.46
C LEU A 69 -0.36 3.69 6.64
N ASP A 70 -1.16 4.72 6.37
CA ASP A 70 -1.96 5.39 7.39
C ASP A 70 -3.43 5.28 7.04
N VAL A 71 -4.24 4.94 8.05
CA VAL A 71 -5.70 4.87 7.85
C VAL A 71 -6.22 6.27 7.61
N ALA A 72 -6.98 6.40 6.53
CA ALA A 72 -7.55 7.68 6.14
C ALA A 72 -8.80 8.04 6.95
#